data_19e93ba27056d51774114b3890ec97c9
#
_entry.id   19e93ba27056d51774114b3890ec97c9
#
_cell.length_a   1.000
_cell.length_b   1.000
_cell.length_c   1.000
_cell.angle_alpha   90.00
_cell.angle_beta   90.00
_cell.angle_gamma   90.00
#
_symmetry.space_group_name_H-M   'P 1'
#
loop_
_entity.id
_entity.type
_entity.pdbx_description
1 polymer ?
#
loop_
_entity_poly.entity_id
_entity_poly.type
_entity_poly.pdbx_seq_one_letter_code
_entity_poly.pdbx_strand_id
1 'polypeptide(L)'
;MLASSVMTESEPAPQPAPQSSPAPGAPGAATPSDAFPARAGTAEQIAANLAAVRARIDAAAARAGRDASQIRLLPVTKTVSEERLRAAHAAGITQMGENKVQEAARKAENLADLGIHWAMIGHLQTNKAKDVAAFAHEFQALDSLRVAEALDRRLQAAGRGLDVYVQVNSSGEASKFGLAPEEVAGFLGALPAYSSLRVRGLMTLAAHTDDQDRIRECFRLMRSLRDAGLEAGTVGDGGLSMGMSGDFELAIEGGST
;
A
#
# COMPACT_ATOMS: atom_id res chain seq x y z
N MET A 1 44.05 -18.38 52.34
CA MET A 1 44.01 -19.75 52.86
C MET A 1 43.07 -20.55 51.96
N LEU A 2 43.67 -21.53 51.26
CA LEU A 2 43.17 -22.85 50.80
C LEU A 2 41.77 -22.89 50.15
N ALA A 3 41.70 -22.95 48.87
CA ALA A 3 41.69 -24.09 47.93
C ALA A 3 40.81 -25.29 48.36
N SER A 4 39.80 -25.60 47.58
CA SER A 4 39.49 -26.99 47.22
C SER A 4 38.63 -27.02 45.96
N SER A 5 39.22 -27.59 44.90
CA SER A 5 38.54 -28.07 43.69
C SER A 5 37.67 -29.27 44.01
N VAL A 6 36.49 -29.34 43.44
CA VAL A 6 35.77 -30.59 43.23
C VAL A 6 35.32 -30.62 41.76
N MET A 7 35.93 -31.50 41.01
CA MET A 7 35.49 -31.93 39.71
C MET A 7 34.17 -32.70 39.86
N THR A 8 33.16 -32.34 39.08
CA THR A 8 31.99 -33.19 38.82
C THR A 8 31.92 -33.48 37.34
N GLU A 9 31.86 -34.78 37.07
CA GLU A 9 31.81 -35.42 35.75
C GLU A 9 30.58 -34.95 34.94
N SER A 10 30.84 -34.74 33.65
CA SER A 10 29.84 -34.42 32.65
C SER A 10 29.07 -35.66 32.28
N GLU A 11 27.79 -35.69 32.52
CA GLU A 11 26.84 -36.64 31.97
C GLU A 11 26.60 -36.36 30.48
N PRO A 12 26.58 -37.39 29.60
CA PRO A 12 26.35 -37.15 28.17
C PRO A 12 24.89 -36.81 27.88
N ALA A 13 24.68 -35.84 27.04
CA ALA A 13 23.37 -35.40 26.57
C ALA A 13 22.59 -36.52 25.88
N PRO A 14 21.26 -36.60 26.04
CA PRO A 14 20.44 -37.60 25.38
C PRO A 14 20.40 -37.36 23.86
N GLN A 15 20.52 -38.46 23.09
CA GLN A 15 20.37 -38.45 21.64
C GLN A 15 18.94 -38.09 21.23
N PRO A 16 18.75 -37.32 20.14
CA PRO A 16 17.42 -37.04 19.62
C PRO A 16 16.78 -38.29 19.01
N ALA A 17 15.49 -38.47 19.30
CA ALA A 17 14.67 -39.56 18.78
C ALA A 17 14.56 -39.50 17.23
N PRO A 18 14.36 -40.60 16.53
CA PRO A 18 14.25 -40.62 15.07
C PRO A 18 12.99 -39.87 14.63
N GLN A 19 13.21 -38.90 13.73
CA GLN A 19 12.12 -38.15 13.09
C GLN A 19 11.34 -39.07 12.17
N SER A 20 10.05 -39.26 12.47
CA SER A 20 9.11 -39.91 11.56
C SER A 20 8.90 -39.07 10.33
N SER A 21 9.13 -39.63 9.15
CA SER A 21 8.80 -39.01 7.86
C SER A 21 7.31 -38.66 7.79
N PRO A 22 6.93 -37.49 7.32
CA PRO A 22 5.53 -37.16 7.09
C PRO A 22 4.98 -38.00 5.92
N ALA A 23 3.76 -38.51 6.08
CA ALA A 23 2.98 -39.13 5.03
C ALA A 23 2.77 -38.19 3.83
N PRO A 24 2.58 -38.67 2.58
CA PRO A 24 2.34 -37.81 1.42
C PRO A 24 1.02 -37.05 1.64
N GLY A 25 1.16 -35.74 1.82
CA GLY A 25 0.05 -34.83 2.02
C GLY A 25 -0.85 -34.77 0.79
N ALA A 26 -2.14 -34.63 1.04
CA ALA A 26 -3.14 -34.26 0.07
C ALA A 26 -2.70 -32.98 -0.71
N PRO A 27 -3.12 -32.80 -1.98
CA PRO A 27 -2.75 -31.61 -2.73
C PRO A 27 -3.24 -30.38 -1.99
N GLY A 28 -2.28 -29.60 -1.46
CA GLY A 28 -2.56 -28.34 -0.78
C GLY A 28 -3.26 -27.39 -1.74
N ALA A 29 -4.31 -26.73 -1.27
CA ALA A 29 -4.92 -25.62 -1.97
C ALA A 29 -3.82 -24.61 -2.26
N ALA A 30 -3.64 -24.25 -3.54
CA ALA A 30 -2.67 -23.25 -3.97
C ALA A 30 -2.88 -21.95 -3.20
N THR A 31 -1.82 -21.44 -2.58
CA THR A 31 -1.89 -20.14 -1.92
C THR A 31 -2.12 -19.05 -2.98
N PRO A 32 -2.85 -17.96 -2.67
CA PRO A 32 -3.12 -16.89 -3.62
C PRO A 32 -1.87 -16.28 -4.28
N SER A 33 -0.70 -16.46 -3.66
CA SER A 33 0.60 -16.01 -4.20
C SER A 33 1.03 -16.76 -5.46
N ASP A 34 0.55 -18.00 -5.68
CA ASP A 34 0.95 -18.82 -6.83
C ASP A 34 0.21 -18.47 -8.13
N ALA A 35 -0.80 -17.61 -8.05
CA ALA A 35 -1.67 -17.26 -9.18
C ALA A 35 -1.07 -16.23 -10.16
N PHE A 36 0.07 -15.60 -9.83
CA PHE A 36 0.67 -14.58 -10.70
C PHE A 36 2.03 -15.06 -11.22
N PRO A 37 2.17 -15.28 -12.55
CA PRO A 37 3.46 -15.62 -13.11
C PRO A 37 4.47 -14.52 -12.85
N ALA A 38 5.57 -14.89 -12.23
CA ALA A 38 6.58 -14.01 -11.62
C ALA A 38 7.34 -13.20 -12.63
N ARG A 39 7.07 -12.59 -13.61
CA ARG A 39 7.79 -11.65 -14.49
C ARG A 39 7.26 -11.62 -15.94
N ALA A 40 6.05 -11.10 -16.12
CA ALA A 40 5.64 -10.68 -17.46
C ALA A 40 6.63 -9.63 -17.99
N GLY A 41 7.20 -9.86 -19.17
CA GLY A 41 8.16 -8.96 -19.82
C GLY A 41 7.56 -8.21 -20.99
N THR A 42 6.56 -8.78 -21.68
CA THR A 42 5.92 -8.18 -22.85
C THR A 42 4.59 -7.53 -22.51
N ALA A 43 4.12 -6.62 -23.36
CA ALA A 43 2.81 -5.97 -23.21
C ALA A 43 1.66 -6.99 -23.21
N GLU A 44 1.73 -8.04 -24.03
CA GLU A 44 0.72 -9.09 -24.09
C GLU A 44 0.66 -9.90 -22.80
N GLN A 45 1.81 -10.24 -22.22
CA GLN A 45 1.88 -10.95 -20.95
C GLN A 45 1.33 -10.08 -19.80
N ILE A 46 1.67 -8.79 -19.81
CA ILE A 46 1.16 -7.83 -18.82
C ILE A 46 -0.35 -7.65 -18.97
N ALA A 47 -0.87 -7.56 -20.20
CA ALA A 47 -2.30 -7.46 -20.48
C ALA A 47 -3.06 -8.70 -19.98
N ALA A 48 -2.51 -9.90 -20.19
CA ALA A 48 -3.10 -11.15 -19.69
C ALA A 48 -3.14 -11.17 -18.15
N ASN A 49 -2.05 -10.77 -17.48
CA ASN A 49 -2.01 -10.66 -16.02
C ASN A 49 -2.98 -9.61 -15.50
N LEU A 50 -3.08 -8.45 -16.19
CA LEU A 50 -4.03 -7.40 -15.82
C LEU A 50 -5.47 -7.90 -15.93
N ALA A 51 -5.81 -8.65 -16.98
CA ALA A 51 -7.14 -9.25 -17.14
C ALA A 51 -7.44 -10.25 -16.00
N ALA A 52 -6.46 -11.07 -15.60
CA ALA A 52 -6.62 -12.01 -14.48
C ALA A 52 -6.84 -11.27 -13.14
N VAL A 53 -6.10 -10.19 -12.88
CA VAL A 53 -6.31 -9.35 -11.68
C VAL A 53 -7.69 -8.71 -11.68
N ARG A 54 -8.11 -8.14 -12.82
CA ARG A 54 -9.44 -7.54 -12.96
C ARG A 54 -10.56 -8.54 -12.72
N ALA A 55 -10.45 -9.76 -13.25
CA ALA A 55 -11.43 -10.81 -12.99
C ALA A 55 -11.55 -11.16 -11.49
N ARG A 56 -10.44 -11.14 -10.75
CA ARG A 56 -10.44 -11.31 -9.28
C ARG A 56 -11.09 -10.12 -8.57
N ILE A 57 -10.83 -8.89 -9.02
CA ILE A 57 -11.48 -7.67 -8.49
C ILE A 57 -12.99 -7.77 -8.71
N ASP A 58 -13.44 -8.12 -9.94
CA ASP A 58 -14.85 -8.25 -10.28
C ASP A 58 -15.54 -9.32 -9.41
N ALA A 59 -14.88 -10.47 -9.21
CA ALA A 59 -15.40 -11.53 -8.36
C ALA A 59 -15.51 -11.10 -6.88
N ALA A 60 -14.51 -10.38 -6.36
CA ALA A 60 -14.53 -9.86 -4.98
C ALA A 60 -15.62 -8.79 -4.80
N ALA A 61 -15.76 -7.88 -5.77
CA ALA A 61 -16.82 -6.88 -5.79
C ALA A 61 -18.22 -7.52 -5.80
N ALA A 62 -18.42 -8.53 -6.65
CA ALA A 62 -19.69 -9.27 -6.73
C ALA A 62 -20.02 -9.97 -5.39
N ARG A 63 -19.05 -10.61 -4.73
CA ARG A 63 -19.25 -11.20 -3.39
C ARG A 63 -19.66 -10.16 -2.35
N ALA A 64 -19.13 -8.94 -2.48
CA ALA A 64 -19.43 -7.84 -1.57
C ALA A 64 -20.69 -7.04 -1.95
N GLY A 65 -21.39 -7.40 -3.02
CA GLY A 65 -22.54 -6.65 -3.55
C GLY A 65 -22.18 -5.25 -4.03
N ARG A 66 -20.95 -5.04 -4.53
CA ARG A 66 -20.41 -3.75 -4.96
C ARG A 66 -20.23 -3.70 -6.47
N ASP A 67 -20.30 -2.50 -7.02
CA ASP A 67 -19.94 -2.24 -8.42
C ASP A 67 -18.42 -2.22 -8.58
N ALA A 68 -17.88 -3.13 -9.40
CA ALA A 68 -16.45 -3.22 -9.68
C ALA A 68 -15.89 -1.97 -10.38
N SER A 69 -16.73 -1.18 -11.06
CA SER A 69 -16.30 0.09 -11.68
C SER A 69 -15.85 1.14 -10.67
N GLN A 70 -16.25 1.01 -9.41
CA GLN A 70 -15.81 1.87 -8.30
C GLN A 70 -14.45 1.49 -7.71
N ILE A 71 -13.84 0.42 -8.22
CA ILE A 71 -12.59 -0.12 -7.69
C ILE A 71 -11.45 0.15 -8.66
N ARG A 72 -10.54 1.01 -8.24
CA ARG A 72 -9.36 1.39 -9.02
C ARG A 72 -8.18 0.47 -8.68
N LEU A 73 -7.56 -0.12 -9.68
CA LEU A 73 -6.29 -0.81 -9.52
C LEU A 73 -5.13 0.18 -9.68
N LEU A 74 -4.29 0.31 -8.66
CA LEU A 74 -3.04 1.07 -8.70
C LEU A 74 -1.85 0.10 -8.68
N PRO A 75 -1.24 -0.23 -9.83
CA PRO A 75 -0.03 -1.05 -9.87
C PRO A 75 1.16 -0.33 -9.23
N VAL A 76 1.84 -1.02 -8.30
CA VAL A 76 3.06 -0.51 -7.66
C VAL A 76 4.27 -0.93 -8.46
N THR A 77 5.04 0.04 -8.94
CA THR A 77 6.12 -0.15 -9.93
C THR A 77 7.53 0.07 -9.36
N LYS A 78 7.66 0.15 -8.03
CA LYS A 78 8.98 0.22 -7.39
C LYS A 78 9.90 -0.90 -7.90
N THR A 79 11.16 -0.56 -8.16
CA THR A 79 12.19 -1.49 -8.68
C THR A 79 11.93 -2.09 -10.08
N VAL A 80 10.86 -1.69 -10.77
CA VAL A 80 10.56 -2.12 -12.14
C VAL A 80 11.31 -1.24 -13.13
N SER A 81 11.88 -1.84 -14.19
CA SER A 81 12.61 -1.11 -15.23
C SER A 81 11.68 -0.26 -16.11
N GLU A 82 12.19 0.83 -16.66
CA GLU A 82 11.44 1.73 -17.52
C GLU A 82 10.94 1.04 -18.79
N GLU A 83 11.70 0.09 -19.34
CA GLU A 83 11.26 -0.75 -20.46
C GLU A 83 9.98 -1.51 -20.12
N ARG A 84 9.91 -2.14 -18.94
CA ARG A 84 8.69 -2.82 -18.50
C ARG A 84 7.54 -1.86 -18.20
N LEU A 85 7.83 -0.62 -17.77
CA LEU A 85 6.80 0.40 -17.58
C LEU A 85 6.22 0.85 -18.94
N ARG A 86 7.04 0.95 -19.99
CA ARG A 86 6.54 1.17 -21.35
C ARG A 86 5.66 0.04 -21.85
N ALA A 87 6.04 -1.22 -21.58
CA ALA A 87 5.22 -2.38 -21.91
C ALA A 87 3.90 -2.39 -21.09
N ALA A 88 3.95 -2.00 -19.83
CA ALA A 88 2.76 -1.87 -18.97
C ALA A 88 1.81 -0.76 -19.45
N HIS A 89 2.36 0.37 -19.88
CA HIS A 89 1.58 1.45 -20.47
C HIS A 89 0.93 1.00 -21.79
N ALA A 90 1.66 0.30 -22.65
CA ALA A 90 1.10 -0.29 -23.88
C ALA A 90 0.00 -1.32 -23.61
N ALA A 91 0.03 -2.00 -22.44
CA ALA A 91 -1.03 -2.88 -21.97
C ALA A 91 -2.23 -2.14 -21.33
N GLY A 92 -2.23 -0.79 -21.33
CA GLY A 92 -3.32 0.04 -20.83
C GLY A 92 -3.20 0.48 -19.37
N ILE A 93 -2.03 0.34 -18.75
CA ILE A 93 -1.77 0.86 -17.40
C ILE A 93 -1.32 2.31 -17.50
N THR A 94 -2.18 3.24 -17.11
CA THR A 94 -1.93 4.70 -17.18
C THR A 94 -1.62 5.34 -15.84
N GLN A 95 -1.77 4.61 -14.73
CA GLN A 95 -1.47 5.05 -13.37
C GLN A 95 -0.47 4.11 -12.72
N MET A 96 0.53 4.65 -12.03
CA MET A 96 1.60 3.85 -11.42
C MET A 96 1.98 4.39 -10.05
N GLY A 97 2.18 3.48 -9.09
CA GLY A 97 2.55 3.81 -7.71
C GLY A 97 4.04 3.62 -7.44
N GLU A 98 4.67 4.62 -6.83
CA GLU A 98 6.08 4.60 -6.45
C GLU A 98 6.28 4.93 -4.96
N ASN A 99 7.27 4.30 -4.32
CA ASN A 99 7.54 4.51 -2.91
C ASN A 99 8.80 5.35 -2.62
N LYS A 100 9.68 5.55 -3.59
CA LYS A 100 10.91 6.35 -3.44
C LYS A 100 10.90 7.54 -4.38
N VAL A 101 10.99 8.75 -3.82
CA VAL A 101 10.88 10.00 -4.57
C VAL A 101 11.90 10.10 -5.71
N GLN A 102 13.17 9.73 -5.46
CA GLN A 102 14.23 9.83 -6.47
C GLN A 102 13.99 8.87 -7.65
N GLU A 103 13.54 7.65 -7.37
CA GLU A 103 13.19 6.68 -8.41
C GLU A 103 11.98 7.15 -9.22
N ALA A 104 10.96 7.64 -8.54
CA ALA A 104 9.74 8.16 -9.16
C ALA A 104 10.02 9.38 -10.05
N ALA A 105 10.79 10.35 -9.56
CA ALA A 105 11.15 11.56 -10.31
C ALA A 105 11.91 11.22 -11.60
N ARG A 106 12.91 10.31 -11.50
CA ARG A 106 13.67 9.85 -12.68
C ARG A 106 12.76 9.15 -13.70
N LYS A 107 11.87 8.26 -13.24
CA LYS A 107 10.90 7.57 -14.11
C LYS A 107 9.91 8.55 -14.74
N ALA A 108 9.41 9.53 -13.97
CA ALA A 108 8.50 10.55 -14.48
C ALA A 108 9.16 11.40 -15.59
N GLU A 109 10.43 11.74 -15.45
CA GLU A 109 11.20 12.45 -16.46
C GLU A 109 11.43 11.58 -17.70
N ASN A 110 11.95 10.35 -17.54
CA ASN A 110 12.31 9.47 -18.65
C ASN A 110 11.10 8.91 -19.43
N LEU A 111 9.91 8.92 -18.82
CA LEU A 111 8.65 8.42 -19.37
C LEU A 111 7.61 9.53 -19.56
N ALA A 112 8.06 10.80 -19.65
CA ALA A 112 7.16 11.95 -19.79
C ALA A 112 6.29 11.88 -21.05
N ASP A 113 6.79 11.22 -22.10
CA ASP A 113 6.09 10.96 -23.36
C ASP A 113 4.83 10.07 -23.21
N LEU A 114 4.71 9.33 -22.12
CA LEU A 114 3.60 8.41 -21.88
C LEU A 114 2.41 9.03 -21.12
N GLY A 115 2.57 10.20 -20.52
CA GLY A 115 1.51 10.84 -19.75
C GLY A 115 1.02 10.02 -18.54
N ILE A 116 1.93 9.28 -17.88
CA ILE A 116 1.59 8.43 -16.73
C ILE A 116 1.17 9.30 -15.54
N HIS A 117 0.06 8.93 -14.90
CA HIS A 117 -0.37 9.50 -13.63
C HIS A 117 0.40 8.85 -12.48
N TRP A 118 1.35 9.57 -11.92
CA TRP A 118 2.21 9.08 -10.84
C TRP A 118 1.55 9.28 -9.47
N ALA A 119 1.43 8.19 -8.71
CA ALA A 119 1.02 8.20 -7.31
C ALA A 119 2.22 7.92 -6.41
N MET A 120 2.54 8.85 -5.52
CA MET A 120 3.53 8.62 -4.46
C MET A 120 2.84 7.94 -3.28
N ILE A 121 3.28 6.71 -2.96
CA ILE A 121 2.69 5.89 -1.89
C ILE A 121 3.66 5.67 -0.70
N GLY A 122 4.87 6.17 -0.77
CA GLY A 122 5.88 6.03 0.29
C GLY A 122 5.99 7.27 1.17
N HIS A 123 6.45 7.06 2.40
CA HIS A 123 6.68 8.14 3.36
C HIS A 123 7.56 9.25 2.78
N LEU A 124 7.17 10.50 3.01
CA LEU A 124 7.81 11.68 2.45
C LEU A 124 8.56 12.49 3.51
N GLN A 125 9.84 12.69 3.29
CA GLN A 125 10.61 13.70 4.03
C GLN A 125 10.32 15.10 3.45
N THR A 126 10.18 16.11 4.31
CA THR A 126 9.81 17.49 3.91
C THR A 126 10.77 18.11 2.89
N ASN A 127 12.08 17.77 2.96
CA ASN A 127 13.09 18.25 2.02
C ASN A 127 12.90 17.71 0.59
N LYS A 128 12.06 16.66 0.39
CA LYS A 128 11.71 16.08 -0.90
C LYS A 128 10.35 16.54 -1.44
N ALA A 129 9.64 17.41 -0.72
CA ALA A 129 8.34 17.93 -1.13
C ALA A 129 8.41 18.68 -2.48
N LYS A 130 9.52 19.35 -2.79
CA LYS A 130 9.74 20.00 -4.08
C LYS A 130 9.68 19.01 -5.23
N ASP A 131 10.36 17.88 -5.08
CA ASP A 131 10.45 16.87 -6.13
C ASP A 131 9.07 16.25 -6.37
N VAL A 132 8.34 15.87 -5.31
CA VAL A 132 6.97 15.33 -5.42
C VAL A 132 6.02 16.35 -6.06
N ALA A 133 6.06 17.61 -5.64
CA ALA A 133 5.23 18.67 -6.19
C ALA A 133 5.49 18.91 -7.70
N ALA A 134 6.64 18.51 -8.22
CA ALA A 134 6.98 18.70 -9.64
C ALA A 134 6.27 17.70 -10.57
N PHE A 135 6.13 16.44 -10.17
CA PHE A 135 5.65 15.39 -11.08
C PHE A 135 4.41 14.62 -10.59
N ALA A 136 4.20 14.49 -9.25
CA ALA A 136 3.14 13.65 -8.74
C ALA A 136 1.75 14.22 -9.05
N HIS A 137 0.81 13.34 -9.33
CA HIS A 137 -0.60 13.63 -9.49
C HIS A 137 -1.37 13.29 -8.21
N GLU A 138 -0.84 12.35 -7.44
CA GLU A 138 -1.44 11.85 -6.21
C GLU A 138 -0.35 11.55 -5.16
N PHE A 139 -0.64 11.84 -3.89
CA PHE A 139 0.20 11.47 -2.75
C PHE A 139 -0.63 10.76 -1.69
N GLN A 140 -0.31 9.48 -1.42
CA GLN A 140 -1.12 8.62 -0.57
C GLN A 140 -0.56 8.38 0.85
N ALA A 141 0.57 8.99 1.18
CA ALA A 141 1.25 8.78 2.45
C ALA A 141 1.27 10.04 3.33
N LEU A 142 0.18 10.84 3.30
CA LEU A 142 0.09 12.06 4.08
C LEU A 142 -0.25 11.75 5.54
N ASP A 143 0.72 11.92 6.44
CA ASP A 143 0.60 11.62 7.87
C ASP A 143 1.14 12.72 8.79
N SER A 144 1.43 13.91 8.23
CA SER A 144 2.03 15.01 9.01
C SER A 144 1.66 16.38 8.43
N LEU A 145 1.24 17.31 9.28
CA LEU A 145 0.98 18.69 8.89
C LEU A 145 2.24 19.39 8.36
N ARG A 146 3.43 19.00 8.83
CA ARG A 146 4.71 19.52 8.29
C ARG A 146 4.92 19.12 6.83
N VAL A 147 4.51 17.90 6.46
CA VAL A 147 4.54 17.43 5.07
C VAL A 147 3.47 18.14 4.25
N ALA A 148 2.25 18.29 4.80
CA ALA A 148 1.17 19.05 4.16
C ALA A 148 1.60 20.47 3.83
N GLU A 149 2.15 21.21 4.78
CA GLU A 149 2.67 22.57 4.59
C GLU A 149 3.79 22.64 3.55
N ALA A 150 4.73 21.70 3.61
CA ALA A 150 5.84 21.68 2.67
C ALA A 150 5.38 21.41 1.23
N LEU A 151 4.41 20.52 1.03
CA LEU A 151 3.80 20.24 -0.28
C LEU A 151 2.99 21.44 -0.77
N ASP A 152 2.08 21.96 0.06
CA ASP A 152 1.21 23.09 -0.29
C ASP A 152 1.99 24.30 -0.75
N ARG A 153 3.01 24.71 -0.01
CA ARG A 153 3.90 25.82 -0.40
C ARG A 153 4.57 25.62 -1.76
N ARG A 154 4.99 24.36 -2.08
CA ARG A 154 5.64 24.05 -3.37
C ARG A 154 4.62 24.02 -4.52
N LEU A 155 3.44 23.50 -4.25
CA LEU A 155 2.35 23.41 -5.22
C LEU A 155 1.81 24.80 -5.54
N GLN A 156 1.62 25.67 -4.55
CA GLN A 156 1.21 27.08 -4.76
C GLN A 156 2.22 27.81 -5.66
N ALA A 157 3.52 27.66 -5.36
CA ALA A 157 4.57 28.28 -6.18
C ALA A 157 4.59 27.76 -7.63
N ALA A 158 4.12 26.52 -7.86
CA ALA A 158 4.02 25.91 -9.19
C ALA A 158 2.65 26.10 -9.87
N GLY A 159 1.68 26.75 -9.23
CA GLY A 159 0.30 26.87 -9.71
C GLY A 159 -0.41 25.53 -9.87
N ARG A 160 -0.07 24.53 -9.03
CA ARG A 160 -0.58 23.16 -9.11
C ARG A 160 -1.39 22.79 -7.88
N GLY A 161 -2.29 21.83 -8.05
CA GLY A 161 -2.92 21.10 -6.94
C GLY A 161 -2.47 19.63 -6.94
N LEU A 162 -2.66 18.96 -5.81
CA LEU A 162 -2.31 17.56 -5.59
C LEU A 162 -3.44 16.83 -4.88
N ASP A 163 -3.85 15.69 -5.40
CA ASP A 163 -4.78 14.80 -4.73
C ASP A 163 -4.03 14.04 -3.62
N VAL A 164 -4.60 14.00 -2.42
CA VAL A 164 -3.95 13.38 -1.27
C VAL A 164 -4.86 12.39 -0.54
N TYR A 165 -4.26 11.31 -0.06
CA TYR A 165 -4.86 10.39 0.89
C TYR A 165 -4.11 10.48 2.22
N VAL A 166 -4.86 10.52 3.31
CA VAL A 166 -4.28 10.52 4.66
C VAL A 166 -3.94 9.08 5.06
N GLN A 167 -2.67 8.86 5.38
CA GLN A 167 -2.20 7.55 5.80
C GLN A 167 -2.50 7.30 7.27
N VAL A 168 -3.12 6.15 7.55
CA VAL A 168 -3.49 5.70 8.89
C VAL A 168 -2.78 4.40 9.21
N ASN A 169 -2.20 4.29 10.40
CA ASN A 169 -1.67 3.04 10.94
C ASN A 169 -2.82 2.23 11.56
N SER A 170 -3.53 1.49 10.72
CA SER A 170 -4.66 0.65 11.16
C SER A 170 -4.24 -0.64 11.85
N SER A 171 -2.97 -1.04 11.75
CA SER A 171 -2.46 -2.27 12.35
C SER A 171 -2.01 -2.11 13.81
N GLY A 172 -1.76 -0.87 14.26
CA GLY A 172 -1.19 -0.57 15.57
C GLY A 172 0.29 -0.96 15.74
N GLU A 173 0.97 -1.36 14.65
CA GLU A 173 2.39 -1.70 14.70
C GLU A 173 3.25 -0.43 14.73
N ALA A 174 4.05 -0.27 15.79
CA ALA A 174 4.89 0.94 15.98
C ALA A 174 5.93 1.17 14.87
N SER A 175 6.24 0.15 14.08
CA SER A 175 7.18 0.23 12.96
C SER A 175 6.56 0.79 11.66
N LYS A 176 5.24 0.95 11.61
CA LYS A 176 4.53 1.45 10.43
C LYS A 176 4.26 2.94 10.51
N PHE A 177 4.35 3.59 9.35
CA PHE A 177 3.97 4.98 9.17
C PHE A 177 2.44 5.15 9.17
N GLY A 178 1.99 6.37 9.35
CA GLY A 178 0.60 6.77 9.38
C GLY A 178 0.17 7.28 10.75
N LEU A 179 -0.89 8.05 10.77
CA LEU A 179 -1.51 8.58 11.98
C LEU A 179 -2.11 7.45 12.84
N ALA A 180 -2.11 7.63 14.15
CA ALA A 180 -2.95 6.81 15.00
C ALA A 180 -4.45 7.09 14.67
N PRO A 181 -5.33 6.09 14.77
CA PRO A 181 -6.74 6.25 14.40
C PRO A 181 -7.44 7.43 15.09
N GLU A 182 -7.12 7.69 16.34
CA GLU A 182 -7.65 8.78 17.17
C GLU A 182 -7.20 10.19 16.70
N GLU A 183 -6.11 10.29 15.95
CA GLU A 183 -5.59 11.55 15.44
C GLU A 183 -6.24 11.98 14.13
N VAL A 184 -6.89 11.05 13.41
CA VAL A 184 -7.36 11.24 12.02
C VAL A 184 -8.35 12.38 11.92
N ALA A 185 -9.34 12.47 12.81
CA ALA A 185 -10.37 13.52 12.75
C ALA A 185 -9.78 14.93 12.92
N GLY A 186 -8.88 15.10 13.90
CA GLY A 186 -8.20 16.37 14.13
C GLY A 186 -7.29 16.76 12.96
N PHE A 187 -6.59 15.79 12.40
CA PHE A 187 -5.71 15.98 11.24
C PHE A 187 -6.51 16.41 10.00
N LEU A 188 -7.58 15.70 9.67
CA LEU A 188 -8.48 16.05 8.55
C LEU A 188 -9.07 17.44 8.72
N GLY A 189 -9.47 17.83 9.94
CA GLY A 189 -9.99 19.16 10.25
C GLY A 189 -8.98 20.29 10.04
N ALA A 190 -7.68 20.01 10.09
CA ALA A 190 -6.62 20.98 9.84
C ALA A 190 -6.25 21.14 8.35
N LEU A 191 -6.54 20.15 7.51
CA LEU A 191 -6.12 20.13 6.09
C LEU A 191 -6.71 21.24 5.22
N PRO A 192 -7.91 21.79 5.45
CA PRO A 192 -8.45 22.91 4.65
C PRO A 192 -7.56 24.16 4.63
N ALA A 193 -6.62 24.32 5.58
CA ALA A 193 -5.63 25.38 5.57
C ALA A 193 -4.62 25.27 4.41
N TYR A 194 -4.49 24.11 3.79
CA TYR A 194 -3.54 23.79 2.71
C TYR A 194 -4.27 23.70 1.37
N SER A 195 -4.57 24.83 0.77
CA SER A 195 -5.51 24.97 -0.37
C SER A 195 -5.09 24.25 -1.66
N SER A 196 -3.81 23.90 -1.83
CA SER A 196 -3.34 23.13 -2.98
C SER A 196 -3.50 21.61 -2.80
N LEU A 197 -3.88 21.14 -1.61
CA LEU A 197 -4.13 19.73 -1.32
C LEU A 197 -5.62 19.42 -1.40
N ARG A 198 -5.98 18.42 -2.19
CA ARG A 198 -7.36 17.94 -2.32
C ARG A 198 -7.46 16.57 -1.66
N VAL A 199 -8.06 16.53 -0.48
CA VAL A 199 -8.25 15.25 0.24
C VAL A 199 -9.25 14.39 -0.54
N ARG A 200 -8.82 13.18 -0.93
CA ARG A 200 -9.64 12.20 -1.64
C ARG A 200 -10.10 11.05 -0.76
N GLY A 201 -9.43 10.83 0.35
CA GLY A 201 -9.77 9.74 1.24
C GLY A 201 -8.65 9.37 2.20
N LEU A 202 -8.66 8.12 2.63
CA LEU A 202 -7.71 7.54 3.57
C LEU A 202 -6.92 6.39 2.91
N MET A 203 -5.69 6.16 3.36
CA MET A 203 -4.85 5.06 2.91
C MET A 203 -4.32 4.25 4.10
N THR A 204 -4.19 2.94 3.94
CA THR A 204 -3.49 2.10 4.91
C THR A 204 -2.78 0.91 4.27
N LEU A 205 -1.79 0.41 5.00
CA LEU A 205 -1.21 -0.91 4.82
C LEU A 205 -1.66 -1.76 6.02
N ALA A 206 -2.49 -2.77 5.79
CA ALA A 206 -2.98 -3.67 6.84
C ALA A 206 -1.83 -4.43 7.55
N ALA A 207 -2.14 -5.11 8.64
CA ALA A 207 -1.19 -5.94 9.35
C ALA A 207 -0.55 -6.98 8.41
N HIS A 208 0.77 -7.16 8.53
CA HIS A 208 1.48 -8.18 7.75
C HIS A 208 1.40 -9.52 8.49
N THR A 209 0.37 -10.29 8.18
CA THR A 209 0.05 -11.57 8.85
C THR A 209 -0.78 -12.45 7.92
N ASP A 210 -0.79 -13.76 8.21
CA ASP A 210 -1.69 -14.73 7.56
C ASP A 210 -3.09 -14.76 8.23
N ASP A 211 -3.26 -14.08 9.37
CA ASP A 211 -4.53 -13.96 10.08
C ASP A 211 -5.47 -13.00 9.33
N GLN A 212 -6.40 -13.57 8.59
CA GLN A 212 -7.37 -12.83 7.79
C GLN A 212 -8.33 -11.98 8.64
N ASP A 213 -8.64 -12.40 9.85
CA ASP A 213 -9.55 -11.63 10.72
C ASP A 213 -8.89 -10.35 11.19
N ARG A 214 -7.60 -10.41 11.53
CA ARG A 214 -6.80 -9.22 11.84
C ARG A 214 -6.68 -8.26 10.64
N ILE A 215 -6.52 -8.78 9.43
CA ILE A 215 -6.52 -7.97 8.20
C ILE A 215 -7.89 -7.30 8.02
N ARG A 216 -8.99 -8.05 8.18
CA ARG A 216 -10.35 -7.49 8.09
C ARG A 216 -10.62 -6.42 9.16
N GLU A 217 -10.07 -6.57 10.36
CA GLU A 217 -10.16 -5.55 11.41
C GLU A 217 -9.55 -4.23 10.97
N CYS A 218 -8.34 -4.27 10.36
CA CYS A 218 -7.71 -3.08 9.80
C CYS A 218 -8.62 -2.39 8.77
N PHE A 219 -9.22 -3.14 7.85
CA PHE A 219 -10.08 -2.58 6.80
C PHE A 219 -11.41 -2.06 7.33
N ARG A 220 -12.01 -2.73 8.34
CA ARG A 220 -13.22 -2.22 9.01
C ARG A 220 -12.96 -0.90 9.74
N LEU A 221 -11.82 -0.78 10.42
CA LEU A 221 -11.39 0.46 11.07
C LEU A 221 -11.28 1.60 10.04
N MET A 222 -10.62 1.35 8.91
CA MET A 222 -10.49 2.35 7.83
C MET A 222 -11.85 2.79 7.29
N ARG A 223 -12.78 1.86 7.12
CA ARG A 223 -14.15 2.16 6.70
C ARG A 223 -14.86 3.05 7.73
N SER A 224 -14.76 2.73 9.01
CA SER A 224 -15.36 3.53 10.08
C SER A 224 -14.82 4.97 10.11
N LEU A 225 -13.49 5.12 9.98
CA LEU A 225 -12.84 6.44 9.94
C LEU A 225 -13.27 7.25 8.70
N ARG A 226 -13.37 6.59 7.54
CA ARG A 226 -13.87 7.21 6.31
C ARG A 226 -15.31 7.68 6.47
N ASP A 227 -16.20 6.83 7.02
CA ASP A 227 -17.61 7.15 7.19
C ASP A 227 -17.78 8.35 8.13
N ALA A 228 -17.04 8.40 9.25
CA ALA A 228 -17.01 9.57 10.13
C ALA A 228 -16.48 10.83 9.42
N GLY A 229 -15.47 10.70 8.57
CA GLY A 229 -14.93 11.81 7.78
C GLY A 229 -15.91 12.31 6.71
N LEU A 230 -16.72 11.44 6.12
CA LEU A 230 -17.79 11.82 5.18
C LEU A 230 -18.89 12.59 5.89
N GLU A 231 -19.33 12.15 7.07
CA GLU A 231 -20.31 12.88 7.90
C GLU A 231 -19.79 14.28 8.28
N ALA A 232 -18.49 14.39 8.56
CA ALA A 232 -17.83 15.66 8.87
C ALA A 232 -17.50 16.51 7.62
N GLY A 233 -17.66 15.98 6.40
CA GLY A 233 -17.30 16.66 5.15
C GLY A 233 -15.79 16.88 4.96
N THR A 234 -14.93 16.03 5.54
CA THR A 234 -13.47 16.24 5.59
C THR A 234 -12.65 15.30 4.73
N VAL A 235 -13.24 14.24 4.15
CA VAL A 235 -12.52 13.23 3.35
C VAL A 235 -12.84 13.24 1.85
N GLY A 236 -13.40 14.33 1.34
CA GLY A 236 -13.74 14.47 -0.08
C GLY A 236 -14.68 13.35 -0.55
N ASP A 237 -14.25 12.58 -1.56
CA ASP A 237 -15.06 11.49 -2.15
C ASP A 237 -15.11 10.23 -1.25
N GLY A 238 -14.39 10.21 -0.14
CA GLY A 238 -14.34 9.08 0.78
C GLY A 238 -13.62 7.85 0.21
N GLY A 239 -12.61 8.06 -0.62
CA GLY A 239 -11.79 6.97 -1.17
C GLY A 239 -11.06 6.19 -0.09
N LEU A 240 -10.91 4.87 -0.29
CA LEU A 240 -10.11 3.99 0.56
C LEU A 240 -9.04 3.29 -0.26
N SER A 241 -7.82 3.80 -0.19
CA SER A 241 -6.64 3.15 -0.78
C SER A 241 -6.09 2.12 0.19
N MET A 242 -6.45 0.87 -0.02
CA MET A 242 -6.05 -0.25 0.82
C MET A 242 -6.09 -1.57 0.04
N GLY A 243 -5.33 -2.54 0.52
CA GLY A 243 -5.16 -3.83 -0.13
C GLY A 243 -3.88 -3.93 -0.96
N MET A 244 -3.17 -5.04 -0.80
CA MET A 244 -2.00 -5.45 -1.56
C MET A 244 -2.27 -6.75 -2.30
N SER A 245 -1.29 -7.28 -3.04
CA SER A 245 -1.45 -8.51 -3.84
C SER A 245 -2.00 -9.71 -3.04
N GLY A 246 -1.74 -9.79 -1.74
CA GLY A 246 -2.18 -10.90 -0.87
C GLY A 246 -3.53 -10.69 -0.20
N ASP A 247 -4.05 -9.46 -0.13
CA ASP A 247 -5.22 -9.14 0.69
C ASP A 247 -6.23 -8.19 0.01
N PHE A 248 -6.01 -7.82 -1.27
CA PHE A 248 -6.89 -6.86 -1.95
C PHE A 248 -8.35 -7.31 -2.07
N GLU A 249 -8.61 -8.61 -2.13
CA GLU A 249 -9.97 -9.15 -2.17
C GLU A 249 -10.69 -8.88 -0.85
N LEU A 250 -10.00 -9.08 0.29
CA LEU A 250 -10.52 -8.72 1.62
C LEU A 250 -10.70 -7.20 1.75
N ALA A 251 -9.78 -6.41 1.17
CA ALA A 251 -9.89 -4.97 1.14
C ALA A 251 -11.12 -4.50 0.35
N ILE A 252 -11.41 -5.12 -0.80
CA ILE A 252 -12.62 -4.85 -1.60
C ILE A 252 -13.88 -5.15 -0.80
N GLU A 253 -13.94 -6.30 -0.11
CA GLU A 253 -15.03 -6.66 0.81
C GLU A 253 -15.15 -5.63 1.95
N GLY A 254 -14.02 -5.07 2.41
CA GLY A 254 -13.95 -4.03 3.43
C GLY A 254 -14.30 -2.61 2.95
N GLY A 255 -14.46 -2.39 1.64
CA GLY A 255 -14.83 -1.08 1.08
C GLY A 255 -13.73 -0.34 0.32
N SER A 256 -12.59 -0.99 -0.03
CA SER A 256 -11.55 -0.38 -0.88
C SER A 256 -12.13 0.17 -2.20
N THR A 257 -11.62 1.32 -2.65
CA THR A 257 -12.03 1.99 -3.91
C THR A 257 -10.83 2.12 -4.91
#